data_4b6c4dcb0d05cb890b05b23ad1a7492f
#
_entry.id   4b6c4dcb0d05cb890b05b23ad1a7492f
#
_cell.length_a   1.000
_cell.length_b   1.000
_cell.length_c   1.000
_cell.angle_alpha   90.00
_cell.angle_beta   90.00
_cell.angle_gamma   90.00
#
_symmetry.space_group_name_H-M   'P 1'
#
loop_
_entity.id
_entity.type
_entity.pdbx_description
1 polymer ?
#
loop_
_entity_poly.entity_id
_entity_poly.type
_entity_poly.pdbx_seq_one_letter_code
_entity_poly.pdbx_strand_id
1 'polypeptide(L)'
;MKICEEIEESYKCTKCRDMTFILVENEALPCECRALREAEDILKKSGIGKEFRNKRFDNFDFSRSMATMEGYKKAMDYENEFLDIENNRCNSVMFLGQVGSGKTHLSMAICNELMDRGISVVYMGYRDAITGIKQNMMDSVYYNKMMNRYKSARVLFIDDLFKGKITDSDVNIMFELINHRYFNNLPIIISSECGVDRLIGIDEALGSRLVEMSKNYIISIKAKNLNYRLYK
;
A
#
# COMPACT_ATOMS: atom_id res chain seq x y z
N MET A 1 -14.80 52.91 -9.71
CA MET A 1 -14.26 51.80 -10.56
C MET A 1 -13.74 50.75 -9.61
N LYS A 2 -14.51 49.67 -9.36
CA LYS A 2 -14.04 48.55 -8.56
C LYS A 2 -13.31 47.61 -9.50
N ILE A 3 -12.02 47.41 -9.23
CA ILE A 3 -11.20 46.40 -9.90
C ILE A 3 -11.66 45.06 -9.35
N CYS A 4 -12.25 44.23 -10.20
CA CYS A 4 -12.48 42.84 -9.88
C CYS A 4 -11.10 42.15 -9.89
N GLU A 5 -10.60 41.79 -8.72
CA GLU A 5 -9.49 40.84 -8.60
C GLU A 5 -9.98 39.51 -9.14
N GLU A 6 -9.44 39.05 -10.25
CA GLU A 6 -9.62 37.69 -10.76
C GLU A 6 -8.94 36.75 -9.75
N ILE A 7 -9.73 36.01 -9.03
CA ILE A 7 -9.26 34.89 -8.21
C ILE A 7 -8.78 33.85 -9.20
N GLU A 8 -7.47 33.69 -9.37
CA GLU A 8 -6.88 32.54 -10.07
C GLU A 8 -7.27 31.28 -9.28
N GLU A 9 -8.29 30.58 -9.75
CA GLU A 9 -8.64 29.26 -9.23
C GLU A 9 -7.50 28.28 -9.57
N SER A 10 -6.65 27.99 -8.59
CA SER A 10 -5.58 27.01 -8.74
C SER A 10 -6.15 25.59 -8.66
N TYR A 11 -6.37 24.97 -9.81
CA TYR A 11 -6.78 23.57 -9.89
C TYR A 11 -5.60 22.64 -9.60
N LYS A 12 -5.83 21.58 -8.79
CA LYS A 12 -4.84 20.52 -8.56
C LYS A 12 -4.57 19.70 -9.82
N CYS A 13 -5.57 19.55 -10.67
CA CYS A 13 -5.44 18.92 -11.98
C CYS A 13 -5.91 19.89 -13.06
N THR A 14 -4.98 20.37 -13.86
CA THR A 14 -5.25 21.31 -14.96
C THR A 14 -6.02 20.64 -16.12
N LYS A 15 -5.87 19.30 -16.31
CA LYS A 15 -6.53 18.56 -17.39
C LYS A 15 -8.06 18.52 -17.22
N CYS A 16 -8.56 18.24 -16.02
CA CYS A 16 -9.98 18.12 -15.75
C CYS A 16 -10.55 19.22 -14.82
N ARG A 17 -9.73 20.20 -14.42
CA ARG A 17 -10.11 21.25 -13.48
C ARG A 17 -10.80 20.68 -12.23
N ASP A 18 -10.20 19.63 -11.65
CA ASP A 18 -10.65 18.94 -10.46
C ASP A 18 -11.96 18.14 -10.58
N MET A 19 -12.55 18.04 -11.77
CA MET A 19 -13.79 17.29 -12.01
C MET A 19 -13.61 15.77 -12.07
N THR A 20 -12.36 15.27 -12.16
CA THR A 20 -12.01 13.83 -12.30
C THR A 20 -12.48 13.17 -13.60
N PHE A 21 -13.12 13.90 -14.50
CA PHE A 21 -13.54 13.49 -15.84
C PHE A 21 -13.12 14.53 -16.87
N ILE A 22 -12.87 14.08 -18.10
CA ILE A 22 -12.63 14.90 -19.26
C ILE A 22 -13.70 14.58 -20.32
N LEU A 23 -14.16 15.58 -21.04
CA LEU A 23 -15.09 15.39 -22.17
C LEU A 23 -14.29 15.22 -23.46
N VAL A 24 -14.51 14.09 -24.14
CA VAL A 24 -13.93 13.79 -25.44
C VAL A 24 -15.09 13.36 -26.34
N GLU A 25 -15.32 14.07 -27.45
CA GLU A 25 -16.36 13.77 -28.44
C GLU A 25 -17.77 13.52 -27.84
N ASN A 26 -18.16 14.33 -26.84
CA ASN A 26 -19.41 14.22 -26.06
C ASN A 26 -19.49 13.02 -25.09
N GLU A 27 -18.41 12.27 -24.88
CA GLU A 27 -18.32 11.22 -23.86
C GLU A 27 -17.49 11.69 -22.65
N ALA A 28 -17.96 11.36 -21.44
CA ALA A 28 -17.26 11.65 -20.20
C ALA A 28 -16.28 10.51 -19.90
N LEU A 29 -14.99 10.73 -20.16
CA LEU A 29 -13.92 9.78 -19.84
C LEU A 29 -13.28 10.09 -18.49
N PRO A 30 -12.89 9.08 -17.68
CA PRO A 30 -12.20 9.30 -16.44
C PRO A 30 -10.84 9.96 -16.69
N CYS A 31 -10.54 11.03 -15.92
CA CYS A 31 -9.23 11.67 -15.96
C CYS A 31 -8.18 10.81 -15.24
N GLU A 32 -6.95 10.84 -15.72
CA GLU A 32 -5.80 10.15 -15.08
C GLU A 32 -5.67 10.45 -13.58
N CYS A 33 -6.03 11.68 -13.14
CA CYS A 33 -5.98 12.06 -11.74
C CYS A 33 -7.01 11.36 -10.84
N ARG A 34 -8.04 10.70 -11.42
CA ARG A 34 -9.15 10.11 -10.68
C ARG A 34 -8.68 9.03 -9.71
N ALA A 35 -7.86 8.10 -10.18
CA ALA A 35 -7.36 7.00 -9.36
C ALA A 35 -6.52 7.49 -8.17
N LEU A 36 -5.67 8.52 -8.39
CA LEU A 36 -4.88 9.14 -7.34
C LEU A 36 -5.76 9.82 -6.29
N ARG A 37 -6.79 10.56 -6.71
CA ARG A 37 -7.72 11.25 -5.80
C ARG A 37 -8.57 10.26 -4.99
N GLU A 38 -9.06 9.20 -5.63
CA GLU A 38 -9.77 8.14 -4.93
C GLU A 38 -8.87 7.49 -3.86
N ALA A 39 -7.60 7.24 -4.16
CA ALA A 39 -6.62 6.74 -3.19
C ALA A 39 -6.38 7.72 -2.04
N GLU A 40 -6.21 9.01 -2.32
CA GLU A 40 -6.07 10.05 -1.28
C GLU A 40 -7.31 10.18 -0.39
N ASP A 41 -8.51 10.10 -0.96
CA ASP A 41 -9.76 10.16 -0.19
C ASP A 41 -9.96 8.92 0.69
N ILE A 42 -9.51 7.76 0.23
CA ILE A 42 -9.46 6.53 1.01
C ILE A 42 -8.54 6.68 2.21
N LEU A 43 -7.34 7.21 2.01
CA LEU A 43 -6.40 7.50 3.09
C LEU A 43 -6.97 8.49 4.11
N LYS A 44 -7.58 9.58 3.65
CA LYS A 44 -8.23 10.57 4.53
C LYS A 44 -9.35 9.95 5.37
N LYS A 45 -10.20 9.10 4.77
CA LYS A 45 -11.31 8.43 5.45
C LYS A 45 -10.86 7.36 6.45
N SER A 46 -9.67 6.78 6.26
CA SER A 46 -9.08 5.83 7.23
C SER A 46 -8.58 6.49 8.51
N GLY A 47 -8.57 7.83 8.59
CA GLY A 47 -8.08 8.60 9.74
C GLY A 47 -6.56 8.66 9.89
N ILE A 48 -5.81 7.92 9.09
CA ILE A 48 -4.34 7.87 9.14
C ILE A 48 -3.66 8.76 8.08
N GLY A 49 -4.45 9.42 7.23
CA GLY A 49 -3.93 10.12 6.05
C GLY A 49 -2.81 11.13 6.33
N LYS A 50 -2.91 11.91 7.43
CA LYS A 50 -1.88 12.89 7.79
C LYS A 50 -0.60 12.21 8.29
N GLU A 51 -0.71 11.21 9.13
CA GLU A 51 0.44 10.45 9.64
C GLU A 51 1.12 9.65 8.52
N PHE A 52 0.33 9.07 7.61
CA PHE A 52 0.82 8.39 6.42
C PHE A 52 1.70 9.31 5.58
N ARG A 53 1.23 10.51 5.24
CA ARG A 53 1.96 11.48 4.41
C ARG A 53 3.23 12.01 5.06
N ASN A 54 3.35 11.96 6.38
CA ASN A 54 4.53 12.35 7.12
C ASN A 54 5.64 11.29 7.14
N LYS A 55 5.38 10.05 6.69
CA LYS A 55 6.39 8.98 6.64
C LYS A 55 7.11 9.01 5.30
N ARG A 56 8.31 9.52 5.31
CA ARG A 56 9.17 9.70 4.13
C ARG A 56 10.52 9.03 4.34
N PHE A 57 11.29 8.88 3.28
CA PHE A 57 12.67 8.36 3.37
C PHE A 57 13.59 9.31 4.12
N ASP A 58 13.45 10.63 3.93
CA ASP A 58 14.29 11.66 4.54
C ASP A 58 14.17 11.73 6.07
N ASN A 59 13.04 11.31 6.63
CA ASN A 59 12.81 11.31 8.08
C ASN A 59 12.86 9.91 8.73
N PHE A 60 13.39 8.93 8.02
CA PHE A 60 13.64 7.60 8.57
C PHE A 60 15.05 7.48 9.14
N ASP A 61 15.16 7.19 10.45
CA ASP A 61 16.45 6.96 11.09
C ASP A 61 16.95 5.53 10.80
N PHE A 62 17.78 5.37 9.77
CA PHE A 62 18.35 4.08 9.38
C PHE A 62 19.65 3.71 10.15
N SER A 63 20.17 4.62 11.01
CA SER A 63 21.47 4.46 11.66
C SER A 63 21.49 3.41 12.79
N ARG A 64 20.33 2.97 13.26
CA ARG A 64 20.18 2.13 14.46
C ARG A 64 20.70 0.71 14.33
N SER A 65 20.77 0.16 13.11
CA SER A 65 21.34 -1.17 12.89
C SER A 65 21.66 -1.39 11.42
N MET A 66 22.55 -2.35 11.13
CA MET A 66 22.80 -2.78 9.76
C MET A 66 21.53 -3.25 9.05
N ALA A 67 20.63 -3.96 9.76
CA ALA A 67 19.38 -4.43 9.19
C ALA A 67 18.43 -3.29 8.79
N THR A 68 18.41 -2.17 9.53
CA THR A 68 17.64 -0.98 9.15
C THR A 68 18.25 -0.24 7.98
N MET A 69 19.59 -0.16 7.92
CA MET A 69 20.29 0.45 6.80
C MET A 69 20.07 -0.34 5.49
N GLU A 70 20.22 -1.66 5.55
CA GLU A 70 19.95 -2.54 4.39
C GLU A 70 18.47 -2.47 3.97
N GLY A 71 17.55 -2.45 4.94
CA GLY A 71 16.12 -2.31 4.68
C GLY A 71 15.78 -0.99 4.01
N TYR A 72 16.39 0.10 4.46
CA TYR A 72 16.26 1.43 3.86
C TYR A 72 16.75 1.44 2.41
N LYS A 73 17.96 0.93 2.18
CA LYS A 73 18.56 0.86 0.84
C LYS A 73 17.66 0.07 -0.12
N LYS A 74 17.26 -1.15 0.26
CA LYS A 74 16.37 -1.98 -0.58
C LYS A 74 15.00 -1.33 -0.82
N ALA A 75 14.48 -0.56 0.14
CA ALA A 75 13.23 0.18 -0.04
C ALA A 75 13.37 1.28 -1.11
N MET A 76 14.51 1.99 -1.10
CA MET A 76 14.83 2.98 -2.14
C MET A 76 15.05 2.32 -3.51
N ASP A 77 15.81 1.20 -3.55
CA ASP A 77 16.03 0.45 -4.78
C ASP A 77 14.70 0.02 -5.41
N TYR A 78 13.78 -0.55 -4.60
CA TYR A 78 12.43 -0.92 -5.06
C TYR A 78 11.63 0.27 -5.63
N GLU A 79 11.64 1.41 -4.93
CA GLU A 79 10.93 2.61 -5.37
C GLU A 79 11.49 3.14 -6.70
N ASN A 80 12.81 3.22 -6.83
CA ASN A 80 13.47 3.68 -8.04
C ASN A 80 13.19 2.77 -9.25
N GLU A 81 13.21 1.44 -9.05
CA GLU A 81 13.01 0.44 -10.10
C GLU A 81 11.52 0.16 -10.37
N PHE A 82 10.59 0.73 -9.59
CA PHE A 82 9.17 0.35 -9.60
C PHE A 82 8.54 0.35 -11.01
N LEU A 83 8.76 1.39 -11.81
CA LEU A 83 8.16 1.51 -13.15
C LEU A 83 8.69 0.44 -14.13
N ASP A 84 9.92 -0.03 -13.93
CA ASP A 84 10.54 -1.06 -14.76
C ASP A 84 10.03 -2.47 -14.40
N ILE A 85 9.63 -2.65 -13.13
CA ILE A 85 9.21 -3.96 -12.62
C ILE A 85 7.71 -4.13 -12.41
N GLU A 86 6.90 -3.05 -12.42
CA GLU A 86 5.48 -3.09 -11.98
C GLU A 86 4.64 -4.14 -12.73
N ASN A 87 4.98 -4.46 -13.97
CA ASN A 87 4.25 -5.45 -14.78
C ASN A 87 4.88 -6.86 -14.71
N ASN A 88 5.99 -7.03 -14.00
CA ASN A 88 6.67 -8.30 -13.86
C ASN A 88 6.03 -9.16 -12.76
N ARG A 89 6.37 -10.46 -12.72
CA ARG A 89 5.94 -11.35 -11.62
C ARG A 89 6.54 -10.95 -10.27
N CYS A 90 7.80 -10.54 -10.25
CA CYS A 90 8.54 -10.18 -9.03
C CYS A 90 8.50 -8.65 -8.80
N ASN A 91 7.30 -8.09 -8.67
CA ASN A 91 7.04 -6.65 -8.62
C ASN A 91 6.65 -6.12 -7.23
N SER A 92 6.70 -6.96 -6.21
CA SER A 92 6.20 -6.65 -4.87
C SER A 92 7.34 -6.55 -3.86
N VAL A 93 7.10 -5.92 -2.71
CA VAL A 93 8.06 -5.79 -1.60
C VAL A 93 7.43 -6.24 -0.28
N MET A 94 8.18 -6.99 0.52
CA MET A 94 7.78 -7.41 1.87
C MET A 94 8.77 -6.92 2.93
N PHE A 95 8.27 -6.20 3.91
CA PHE A 95 8.98 -5.84 5.14
C PHE A 95 8.56 -6.76 6.27
N LEU A 96 9.44 -7.64 6.68
CA LEU A 96 9.21 -8.64 7.72
C LEU A 96 10.06 -8.33 8.97
N GLY A 97 9.54 -8.57 10.17
CA GLY A 97 10.34 -8.40 11.38
C GLY A 97 9.56 -7.94 12.59
N GLN A 98 10.30 -7.60 13.66
CA GLN A 98 9.75 -7.30 14.98
C GLN A 98 8.93 -6.01 15.02
N VAL A 99 8.11 -5.89 16.07
CA VAL A 99 7.32 -4.67 16.35
C VAL A 99 8.23 -3.45 16.49
N GLY A 100 7.80 -2.32 15.91
CA GLY A 100 8.52 -1.06 16.05
C GLY A 100 9.84 -0.98 15.28
N SER A 101 10.14 -1.92 14.36
CA SER A 101 11.39 -1.94 13.58
C SER A 101 11.39 -1.02 12.34
N GLY A 102 10.36 -0.20 12.15
CA GLY A 102 10.28 0.75 11.03
C GLY A 102 9.63 0.22 9.74
N LYS A 103 9.14 -1.03 9.70
CA LYS A 103 8.49 -1.64 8.52
C LYS A 103 7.41 -0.75 7.89
N THR A 104 6.41 -0.38 8.70
CA THR A 104 5.31 0.48 8.27
C THR A 104 5.81 1.85 7.78
N HIS A 105 6.85 2.41 8.41
CA HIS A 105 7.44 3.67 7.96
C HIS A 105 8.03 3.54 6.55
N LEU A 106 8.88 2.55 6.31
CA LEU A 106 9.50 2.33 4.98
C LEU A 106 8.43 2.00 3.92
N SER A 107 7.42 1.18 4.27
CA SER A 107 6.30 0.91 3.37
C SER A 107 5.54 2.19 3.00
N MET A 108 5.25 3.05 3.98
CA MET A 108 4.59 4.34 3.76
C MET A 108 5.47 5.31 2.97
N ALA A 109 6.80 5.30 3.18
CA ALA A 109 7.73 6.12 2.41
C ALA A 109 7.68 5.76 0.92
N ILE A 110 7.78 4.46 0.57
CA ILE A 110 7.60 3.99 -0.81
C ILE A 110 6.26 4.47 -1.37
N CYS A 111 5.16 4.24 -0.65
CA CYS A 111 3.83 4.64 -1.11
C CYS A 111 3.73 6.15 -1.39
N ASN A 112 4.35 6.98 -0.55
CA ASN A 112 4.33 8.43 -0.72
C ASN A 112 5.13 8.87 -1.95
N GLU A 113 6.33 8.30 -2.19
CA GLU A 113 7.12 8.59 -3.38
C GLU A 113 6.37 8.16 -4.66
N LEU A 114 5.77 6.97 -4.66
CA LEU A 114 4.94 6.51 -5.78
C LEU A 114 3.74 7.43 -6.03
N MET A 115 3.04 7.88 -4.98
CA MET A 115 1.91 8.80 -5.11
C MET A 115 2.34 10.17 -5.62
N ASP A 116 3.51 10.68 -5.23
CA ASP A 116 4.05 11.95 -5.73
C ASP A 116 4.44 11.86 -7.22
N ARG A 117 4.73 10.64 -7.71
CA ARG A 117 4.91 10.33 -9.15
C ARG A 117 3.59 10.05 -9.88
N GLY A 118 2.42 10.27 -9.25
CA GLY A 118 1.10 10.06 -9.85
C GLY A 118 0.63 8.60 -9.87
N ILE A 119 1.29 7.69 -9.12
CA ILE A 119 0.92 6.28 -9.02
C ILE A 119 -0.06 6.11 -7.86
N SER A 120 -1.26 5.60 -8.15
CA SER A 120 -2.27 5.39 -7.12
C SER A 120 -1.93 4.21 -6.22
N VAL A 121 -1.96 4.43 -4.89
CA VAL A 121 -1.75 3.42 -3.87
C VAL A 121 -2.98 3.31 -2.98
N VAL A 122 -3.52 2.11 -2.82
CA VAL A 122 -4.62 1.84 -1.90
C VAL A 122 -4.05 1.23 -0.62
N TYR A 123 -4.32 1.87 0.51
CA TYR A 123 -3.96 1.37 1.84
C TYR A 123 -5.00 0.38 2.38
N MET A 124 -4.52 -0.72 2.91
CA MET A 124 -5.28 -1.75 3.62
C MET A 124 -4.64 -2.02 4.98
N GLY A 125 -5.15 -1.40 6.04
CA GLY A 125 -4.86 -1.85 7.41
C GLY A 125 -5.49 -3.23 7.61
N TYR A 126 -4.67 -4.30 7.62
CA TYR A 126 -5.15 -5.68 7.57
C TYR A 126 -6.28 -5.96 8.57
N ARG A 127 -6.06 -5.62 9.83
CA ARG A 127 -7.00 -5.99 10.90
C ARG A 127 -8.38 -5.33 10.74
N ASP A 128 -8.39 -4.04 10.45
CA ASP A 128 -9.64 -3.28 10.30
C ASP A 128 -10.37 -3.67 9.02
N ALA A 129 -9.63 -3.87 7.93
CA ALA A 129 -10.18 -4.30 6.66
C ALA A 129 -10.82 -5.69 6.76
N ILE A 130 -10.13 -6.68 7.35
CA ILE A 130 -10.66 -8.03 7.55
C ILE A 130 -11.88 -8.00 8.46
N THR A 131 -11.84 -7.24 9.55
CA THR A 131 -12.99 -7.11 10.45
C THR A 131 -14.20 -6.53 9.71
N GLY A 132 -14.02 -5.46 8.94
CA GLY A 132 -15.10 -4.83 8.16
C GLY A 132 -15.67 -5.76 7.09
N ILE A 133 -14.81 -6.49 6.37
CA ILE A 133 -15.23 -7.47 5.36
C ILE A 133 -16.05 -8.59 6.02
N LYS A 134 -15.57 -9.18 7.13
CA LYS A 134 -16.25 -10.27 7.83
C LYS A 134 -17.60 -9.86 8.41
N GLN A 135 -17.69 -8.67 8.97
CA GLN A 135 -18.97 -8.14 9.50
C GLN A 135 -20.05 -7.99 8.42
N ASN A 136 -19.64 -7.84 7.17
CA ASN A 136 -20.54 -7.62 6.05
C ASN A 136 -20.47 -8.74 4.99
N MET A 137 -20.03 -9.94 5.34
CA MET A 137 -19.90 -11.06 4.39
C MET A 137 -21.22 -11.49 3.74
N MET A 138 -22.35 -11.30 4.44
CA MET A 138 -23.68 -11.62 3.93
C MET A 138 -24.23 -10.56 2.97
N ASP A 139 -23.68 -9.37 2.97
CA ASP A 139 -23.96 -8.33 1.98
C ASP A 139 -23.01 -8.47 0.79
N SER A 140 -23.46 -9.14 -0.26
CA SER A 140 -22.65 -9.39 -1.46
C SER A 140 -22.24 -8.11 -2.18
N VAL A 141 -23.05 -7.05 -2.11
CA VAL A 141 -22.74 -5.75 -2.74
C VAL A 141 -21.59 -5.08 -2.00
N TYR A 142 -21.66 -5.04 -0.67
CA TYR A 142 -20.59 -4.50 0.15
C TYR A 142 -19.30 -5.30 0.03
N TYR A 143 -19.38 -6.65 0.16
CA TYR A 143 -18.24 -7.54 0.02
C TYR A 143 -17.52 -7.33 -1.31
N ASN A 144 -18.25 -7.41 -2.42
CA ASN A 144 -17.68 -7.22 -3.75
C ASN A 144 -17.08 -5.81 -3.93
N LYS A 145 -17.72 -4.77 -3.42
CA LYS A 145 -17.20 -3.40 -3.47
C LYS A 145 -15.86 -3.29 -2.74
N MET A 146 -15.74 -3.84 -1.54
CA MET A 146 -14.50 -3.81 -0.75
C MET A 146 -13.41 -4.65 -1.39
N MET A 147 -13.73 -5.88 -1.82
CA MET A 147 -12.77 -6.77 -2.48
C MET A 147 -12.28 -6.18 -3.81
N ASN A 148 -13.18 -5.67 -4.65
CA ASN A 148 -12.81 -5.06 -5.93
C ASN A 148 -11.91 -3.84 -5.74
N ARG A 149 -12.13 -3.02 -4.70
CA ARG A 149 -11.27 -1.89 -4.37
C ARG A 149 -9.82 -2.33 -4.15
N TYR A 150 -9.60 -3.44 -3.41
CA TYR A 150 -8.26 -3.97 -3.15
C TYR A 150 -7.70 -4.77 -4.33
N LYS A 151 -8.55 -5.50 -5.04
CA LYS A 151 -8.16 -6.29 -6.22
C LYS A 151 -7.69 -5.41 -7.38
N SER A 152 -8.40 -4.31 -7.68
CA SER A 152 -8.16 -3.45 -8.84
C SER A 152 -7.16 -2.30 -8.59
N ALA A 153 -6.68 -2.11 -7.36
CA ALA A 153 -5.71 -1.08 -7.05
C ALA A 153 -4.42 -1.27 -7.88
N ARG A 154 -3.88 -0.20 -8.49
CA ARG A 154 -2.59 -0.28 -9.18
C ARG A 154 -1.49 -0.78 -8.24
N VAL A 155 -1.39 -0.20 -7.05
CA VAL A 155 -0.55 -0.69 -5.94
C VAL A 155 -1.41 -0.88 -4.70
N LEU A 156 -1.25 -2.02 -4.02
CA LEU A 156 -1.91 -2.29 -2.75
C LEU A 156 -0.88 -2.32 -1.62
N PHE A 157 -1.04 -1.48 -0.61
CA PHE A 157 -0.27 -1.58 0.62
C PHE A 157 -1.07 -2.29 1.71
N ILE A 158 -0.61 -3.47 2.13
CA ILE A 158 -1.18 -4.25 3.23
C ILE A 158 -0.30 -4.05 4.46
N ASP A 159 -0.83 -3.34 5.46
CA ASP A 159 -0.10 -3.08 6.70
C ASP A 159 -0.48 -4.06 7.79
N ASP A 160 0.53 -4.55 8.50
CA ASP A 160 0.42 -5.51 9.60
C ASP A 160 -0.27 -6.83 9.20
N LEU A 161 0.06 -7.37 8.01
CA LEU A 161 -0.50 -8.63 7.49
C LEU A 161 -0.39 -9.76 8.53
N PHE A 162 -1.51 -10.43 8.78
CA PHE A 162 -1.67 -11.54 9.74
C PHE A 162 -1.30 -11.19 11.19
N LYS A 163 -1.51 -9.94 11.59
CA LYS A 163 -1.32 -9.52 12.97
C LYS A 163 -2.48 -9.97 13.86
N GLY A 164 -2.15 -10.64 14.96
CA GLY A 164 -3.11 -11.11 15.96
C GLY A 164 -3.57 -12.55 15.75
N LYS A 165 -4.82 -12.85 16.16
CA LYS A 165 -5.40 -14.19 15.96
C LYS A 165 -5.91 -14.29 14.53
N ILE A 166 -5.45 -15.31 13.83
CA ILE A 166 -5.82 -15.63 12.43
C ILE A 166 -6.89 -16.72 12.45
N THR A 167 -7.91 -16.57 11.61
CA THR A 167 -8.96 -17.58 11.41
C THR A 167 -8.96 -18.04 9.95
N ASP A 168 -9.55 -19.20 9.66
CA ASP A 168 -9.66 -19.74 8.29
C ASP A 168 -10.38 -18.75 7.36
N SER A 169 -11.37 -18.01 7.88
CA SER A 169 -12.04 -16.94 7.12
C SER A 169 -11.09 -15.81 6.73
N ASP A 170 -10.14 -15.44 7.61
CA ASP A 170 -9.14 -14.42 7.30
C ASP A 170 -8.22 -14.90 6.18
N VAL A 171 -7.79 -16.17 6.26
CA VAL A 171 -6.94 -16.81 5.25
C VAL A 171 -7.65 -16.87 3.90
N ASN A 172 -8.91 -17.29 3.88
CA ASN A 172 -9.70 -17.39 2.64
C ASN A 172 -9.89 -16.03 1.96
N ILE A 173 -10.20 -14.96 2.72
CA ILE A 173 -10.34 -13.60 2.18
C ILE A 173 -9.00 -13.13 1.61
N MET A 174 -7.90 -13.32 2.34
CA MET A 174 -6.57 -12.93 1.88
C MET A 174 -6.12 -13.76 0.69
N PHE A 175 -6.43 -15.07 0.66
CA PHE A 175 -6.13 -15.92 -0.48
C PHE A 175 -6.85 -15.41 -1.75
N GLU A 176 -8.14 -15.11 -1.67
CA GLU A 176 -8.90 -14.55 -2.80
C GLU A 176 -8.26 -13.27 -3.34
N LEU A 177 -7.86 -12.36 -2.44
CA LEU A 177 -7.24 -11.10 -2.79
C LEU A 177 -5.86 -11.28 -3.42
N ILE A 178 -4.97 -12.01 -2.74
CA ILE A 178 -3.59 -12.23 -3.18
C ILE A 178 -3.57 -13.02 -4.48
N ASN A 179 -4.41 -14.07 -4.60
CA ASN A 179 -4.51 -14.87 -5.81
C ASN A 179 -4.93 -14.05 -7.04
N HIS A 180 -5.91 -13.15 -6.88
CA HIS A 180 -6.30 -12.24 -7.96
C HIS A 180 -5.13 -11.34 -8.38
N ARG A 181 -4.42 -10.73 -7.43
CA ARG A 181 -3.30 -9.82 -7.72
C ARG A 181 -2.11 -10.57 -8.33
N TYR A 182 -1.84 -11.79 -7.84
CA TYR A 182 -0.81 -12.67 -8.36
C TYR A 182 -1.02 -12.97 -9.86
N PHE A 183 -2.23 -13.40 -10.26
CA PHE A 183 -2.51 -13.73 -11.66
C PHE A 183 -2.53 -12.51 -12.59
N ASN A 184 -2.78 -11.32 -12.06
CA ASN A 184 -2.80 -10.08 -12.83
C ASN A 184 -1.50 -9.26 -12.71
N ASN A 185 -0.43 -9.81 -12.11
CA ASN A 185 0.84 -9.13 -11.86
C ASN A 185 0.67 -7.74 -11.20
N LEU A 186 -0.26 -7.62 -10.25
CA LEU A 186 -0.52 -6.35 -9.56
C LEU A 186 0.35 -6.22 -8.31
N PRO A 187 1.21 -5.18 -8.19
CA PRO A 187 2.18 -5.04 -7.11
C PRO A 187 1.54 -4.94 -5.71
N ILE A 188 2.18 -5.57 -4.72
CA ILE A 188 1.78 -5.49 -3.31
C ILE A 188 2.98 -5.02 -2.48
N ILE A 189 2.75 -4.01 -1.63
CA ILE A 189 3.67 -3.61 -0.58
C ILE A 189 3.14 -4.22 0.72
N ILE A 190 3.96 -4.93 1.48
CA ILE A 190 3.51 -5.66 2.67
C ILE A 190 4.40 -5.29 3.86
N SER A 191 3.77 -4.99 5.00
CA SER A 191 4.43 -5.06 6.31
C SER A 191 3.86 -6.24 7.11
N SER A 192 4.72 -7.02 7.79
CA SER A 192 4.27 -8.11 8.66
C SER A 192 5.25 -8.40 9.79
N GLU A 193 4.71 -8.86 10.92
CA GLU A 193 5.51 -9.44 12.02
C GLU A 193 5.84 -10.92 11.76
N CYS A 194 5.15 -11.57 10.82
CA CYS A 194 5.42 -12.94 10.40
C CYS A 194 6.68 -13.00 9.53
N GLY A 195 7.57 -13.95 9.79
CA GLY A 195 8.64 -14.31 8.86
C GLY A 195 8.10 -15.16 7.70
N VAL A 196 8.94 -15.40 6.68
CA VAL A 196 8.59 -16.20 5.49
C VAL A 196 8.04 -17.58 5.89
N ASP A 197 8.73 -18.33 6.76
CA ASP A 197 8.32 -19.67 7.18
C ASP A 197 6.93 -19.66 7.83
N ARG A 198 6.63 -18.61 8.62
CA ARG A 198 5.31 -18.47 9.24
C ARG A 198 4.22 -18.14 8.23
N LEU A 199 4.52 -17.32 7.22
CA LEU A 199 3.56 -17.00 6.15
C LEU A 199 3.22 -18.27 5.35
N ILE A 200 4.22 -19.09 5.01
CA ILE A 200 4.04 -20.39 4.36
C ILE A 200 3.26 -21.36 5.27
N GLY A 201 3.56 -21.38 6.58
CA GLY A 201 2.87 -22.23 7.55
C GLY A 201 1.42 -21.85 7.84
N ILE A 202 1.00 -20.60 7.55
CA ILE A 202 -0.42 -20.19 7.63
C ILE A 202 -1.20 -20.79 6.46
N ASP A 203 -0.71 -20.61 5.24
CA ASP A 203 -1.22 -21.22 4.01
C ASP A 203 -0.09 -21.26 2.98
N GLU A 204 0.28 -22.47 2.54
CA GLU A 204 1.41 -22.68 1.64
C GLU A 204 1.19 -22.00 0.28
N ALA A 205 -0.02 -22.09 -0.24
CA ALA A 205 -0.35 -21.53 -1.55
C ALA A 205 -0.34 -19.99 -1.53
N LEU A 206 -0.81 -19.36 -0.44
CA LEU A 206 -0.75 -17.92 -0.25
C LEU A 206 0.69 -17.46 0.01
N GLY A 207 1.38 -18.13 0.93
CA GLY A 207 2.75 -17.77 1.33
C GLY A 207 3.74 -17.87 0.17
N SER A 208 3.66 -18.96 -0.64
CA SER A 208 4.53 -19.13 -1.82
C SER A 208 4.32 -18.05 -2.88
N ARG A 209 3.07 -17.63 -3.13
CA ARG A 209 2.77 -16.50 -4.05
C ARG A 209 3.36 -15.19 -3.57
N LEU A 210 3.21 -14.87 -2.28
CA LEU A 210 3.80 -13.67 -1.70
C LEU A 210 5.33 -13.67 -1.82
N VAL A 211 5.96 -14.82 -1.55
CA VAL A 211 7.41 -14.99 -1.67
C VAL A 211 7.87 -14.81 -3.12
N GLU A 212 7.16 -15.41 -4.07
CA GLU A 212 7.49 -15.28 -5.50
C GLU A 212 7.34 -13.84 -5.98
N MET A 213 6.21 -13.18 -5.68
CA MET A 213 5.97 -11.79 -6.06
C MET A 213 7.01 -10.82 -5.48
N SER A 214 7.51 -11.12 -4.28
CA SER A 214 8.47 -10.26 -3.56
C SER A 214 9.91 -10.79 -3.60
N LYS A 215 10.23 -11.75 -4.45
CA LYS A 215 11.51 -12.49 -4.46
C LYS A 215 12.74 -11.59 -4.39
N ASN A 216 12.73 -10.47 -5.07
CA ASN A 216 13.86 -9.53 -5.13
C ASN A 216 13.90 -8.58 -3.91
N TYR A 217 12.76 -8.38 -3.25
CA TYR A 217 12.56 -7.36 -2.21
C TYR A 217 11.91 -7.93 -0.94
N ILE A 218 12.40 -9.09 -0.47
CA ILE A 218 12.09 -9.58 0.88
C ILE A 218 13.09 -8.96 1.84
N ILE A 219 12.60 -8.09 2.73
CA ILE A 219 13.39 -7.29 3.66
C ILE A 219 13.07 -7.72 5.08
N SER A 220 14.04 -8.34 5.76
CA SER A 220 13.90 -8.77 7.15
C SER A 220 14.60 -7.79 8.09
N ILE A 221 13.83 -7.07 8.93
CA ILE A 221 14.38 -6.09 9.86
C ILE A 221 14.29 -6.65 11.28
N LYS A 222 15.37 -7.24 11.76
CA LYS A 222 15.50 -7.82 13.11
C LYS A 222 16.84 -7.38 13.72
N ALA A 223 16.78 -6.74 14.89
CA ALA A 223 17.97 -6.43 15.68
C ALA A 223 17.62 -6.29 17.17
N LYS A 224 18.60 -6.42 18.05
CA LYS A 224 18.41 -6.16 19.49
C LYS A 224 18.11 -4.68 19.68
N ASN A 225 17.17 -4.36 20.59
CA ASN A 225 16.79 -2.99 20.99
C ASN A 225 16.32 -2.08 19.83
N LEU A 226 15.76 -2.65 18.76
CA LEU A 226 15.37 -1.92 17.55
C LEU A 226 13.97 -1.29 17.61
N ASN A 227 13.25 -1.36 18.72
CA ASN A 227 11.91 -0.79 18.79
C ASN A 227 11.98 0.74 18.91
N TYR A 228 11.73 1.45 17.78
CA TYR A 228 11.73 2.93 17.70
C TYR A 228 10.73 3.61 18.66
N ARG A 229 9.74 2.87 19.19
CA ARG A 229 8.76 3.39 20.15
C ARG A 229 9.27 3.35 21.59
N LEU A 230 10.16 2.41 21.89
CA LEU A 230 10.69 2.18 23.25
C LEU A 230 12.08 2.79 23.44
N TYR A 231 12.90 2.75 22.42
CA TYR A 231 14.29 3.22 22.47
C TYR A 231 14.40 4.46 21.56
N LYS A 232 14.38 5.64 22.18
CA LYS A 232 14.61 6.92 21.51
C LYS A 232 16.07 7.28 21.50
#